data_76dac5d9f5db9b369d1f3f7468b7bab6
#
_entry.id   76dac5d9f5db9b369d1f3f7468b7bab6
#
_cell.length_a   1.000
_cell.length_b   1.000
_cell.length_c   1.000
_cell.angle_alpha   90.00
_cell.angle_beta   90.00
_cell.angle_gamma   90.00
#
_symmetry.space_group_name_H-M   'P 1'
#
loop_
_entity.id
_entity.type
_entity.pdbx_description
1 polymer ?
#
loop_
_entity_poly.entity_id
_entity_poly.type
_entity_poly.pdbx_seq_one_letter_code
_entity_poly.pdbx_strand_id
1 'polypeptide(L)'
;TYFGAPYTHGTPFRRAREENLFLDDASMHVGIRGPLYSRDDIKNDESFGFKIIHCDEFQTEGTDKIAERIKKRVGDNPLYLSIDIDVLDPAFAPGTGTPEIAGMTTREMVNVLRGLSGLNLVSADVVEVSPAYDHAEVTSLAAATIVYELTNLFAKS
;
A
#
# COMPACT_ATOMS: atom_id res chain seq x y z
N THR A 1 10.66 7.26 15.72
CA THR A 1 11.57 6.08 15.78
C THR A 1 10.73 4.81 15.81
N TYR A 2 11.22 3.75 15.21
CA TYR A 2 10.64 2.43 15.27
C TYR A 2 11.69 1.49 15.86
N PHE A 3 11.32 0.69 16.88
CA PHE A 3 12.28 -0.06 17.70
C PHE A 3 13.47 0.75 18.24
N GLY A 4 13.24 2.02 18.60
CA GLY A 4 14.25 2.92 19.16
C GLY A 4 15.25 3.49 18.16
N ALA A 5 15.16 3.12 16.86
CA ALA A 5 16.03 3.63 15.81
C ALA A 5 15.28 4.59 14.85
N PRO A 6 15.97 5.60 14.30
CA PRO A 6 15.37 6.52 13.33
C PRO A 6 15.27 5.92 11.90
N TYR A 7 16.08 4.94 11.57
CA TYR A 7 16.11 4.26 10.27
C TYR A 7 15.89 2.76 10.47
N THR A 8 14.71 2.30 10.06
CA THR A 8 14.28 0.89 10.12
C THR A 8 13.34 0.61 8.95
N HIS A 9 12.92 -0.65 8.75
CA HIS A 9 11.93 -1.02 7.73
C HIS A 9 10.59 -0.27 7.89
N GLY A 10 10.21 0.13 9.11
CA GLY A 10 8.98 0.86 9.39
C GLY A 10 9.08 2.39 9.28
N THR A 11 10.20 2.96 8.79
CA THR A 11 10.39 4.41 8.79
C THR A 11 10.74 5.06 7.44
N PRO A 12 10.76 4.36 6.28
CA PRO A 12 11.23 4.95 5.03
C PRO A 12 10.36 6.13 4.59
N PHE A 13 9.03 6.02 4.64
CA PHE A 13 8.12 7.09 4.23
C PHE A 13 8.20 8.31 5.16
N ARG A 14 8.40 8.10 6.45
CA ARG A 14 8.65 9.19 7.38
C ARG A 14 9.94 9.95 7.05
N ARG A 15 11.04 9.22 6.75
CA ARG A 15 12.31 9.85 6.33
C ARG A 15 12.13 10.64 5.04
N ALA A 16 11.49 10.03 4.05
CA ALA A 16 11.20 10.69 2.78
C ALA A 16 10.34 11.96 2.98
N ARG A 17 9.38 11.93 3.90
CA ARG A 17 8.59 13.12 4.25
C ARG A 17 9.43 14.22 4.90
N GLU A 18 10.30 13.88 5.83
CA GLU A 18 11.20 14.83 6.48
C GLU A 18 12.18 15.49 5.49
N GLU A 19 12.51 14.78 4.41
CA GLU A 19 13.33 15.29 3.29
C GLU A 19 12.51 16.01 2.20
N ASN A 20 11.18 16.18 2.40
CA ASN A 20 10.25 16.81 1.46
C ASN A 20 10.22 16.15 0.07
N LEU A 21 10.30 14.81 0.02
CA LEU A 21 10.23 14.03 -1.21
C LEU A 21 8.79 13.72 -1.67
N PHE A 22 7.79 14.00 -0.85
CA PHE A 22 6.37 13.77 -1.15
C PHE A 22 5.58 15.06 -1.23
N LEU A 23 4.53 15.04 -2.03
CA LEU A 23 3.51 16.08 -2.05
C LEU A 23 2.49 15.82 -0.94
N ASP A 24 2.33 16.77 -0.03
CA ASP A 24 1.45 16.67 1.15
C ASP A 24 -0.01 16.38 0.76
N ASP A 25 -0.47 16.98 -0.35
CA ASP A 25 -1.86 16.86 -0.77
C ASP A 25 -2.13 15.71 -1.73
N ALA A 26 -1.13 14.89 -2.07
CA ALA A 26 -1.23 13.81 -3.04
C ALA A 26 -0.83 12.43 -2.49
N SER A 27 -0.34 12.36 -1.25
CA SER A 27 0.11 11.11 -0.63
C SER A 27 -1.01 10.41 0.14
N MET A 28 -0.98 9.06 0.16
CA MET A 28 -1.98 8.22 0.81
C MET A 28 -1.36 6.94 1.40
N HIS A 29 -1.99 6.44 2.47
CA HIS A 29 -1.89 5.05 2.91
C HIS A 29 -3.22 4.35 2.66
N VAL A 30 -3.19 3.15 2.10
CA VAL A 30 -4.39 2.41 1.69
C VAL A 30 -4.35 0.99 2.25
N GLY A 31 -5.43 0.55 2.88
CA GLY A 31 -5.54 -0.79 3.47
C GLY A 31 -5.00 -0.89 4.89
N ILE A 32 -4.89 0.23 5.60
CA ILE A 32 -4.40 0.27 6.98
C ILE A 32 -5.35 -0.48 7.90
N ARG A 33 -4.79 -1.34 8.77
CA ARG A 33 -5.51 -2.12 9.77
C ARG A 33 -4.58 -2.58 10.89
N GLY A 34 -5.15 -3.29 11.87
CA GLY A 34 -4.42 -3.86 12.99
C GLY A 34 -4.19 -2.91 14.15
N PRO A 35 -3.51 -3.36 15.21
CA PRO A 35 -3.27 -2.57 16.40
C PRO A 35 -2.27 -1.45 16.15
N LEU A 36 -2.51 -0.31 16.77
CA LEU A 36 -1.61 0.84 16.76
C LEU A 36 -0.72 0.82 18.01
N TYR A 37 0.51 1.32 17.91
CA TYR A 37 1.38 1.55 19.08
C TYR A 37 0.88 2.70 19.93
N SER A 38 0.28 3.71 19.32
CA SER A 38 -0.26 4.90 19.96
C SER A 38 -1.57 5.31 19.33
N ARG A 39 -2.45 5.93 20.13
CA ARG A 39 -3.68 6.57 19.62
C ARG A 39 -3.42 7.74 18.67
N ASP A 40 -2.20 8.27 18.70
CA ASP A 40 -1.82 9.41 17.88
C ASP A 40 -1.15 9.00 16.55
N ASP A 41 -0.90 7.72 16.30
CA ASP A 41 -0.21 7.25 15.08
C ASP A 41 -0.93 7.71 13.81
N ILE A 42 -2.24 7.49 13.72
CA ILE A 42 -3.08 7.95 12.59
C ILE A 42 -3.01 9.47 12.42
N LYS A 43 -3.14 10.21 13.54
CA LYS A 43 -3.08 11.69 13.50
C LYS A 43 -1.70 12.20 13.07
N ASN A 44 -0.64 11.49 13.47
CA ASN A 44 0.71 11.82 13.07
C ASN A 44 0.87 11.66 11.55
N ASP A 45 0.38 10.56 10.97
CA ASP A 45 0.44 10.33 9.52
C ASP A 45 -0.38 11.38 8.75
N GLU A 46 -1.58 11.69 9.23
CA GLU A 46 -2.40 12.77 8.66
C GLU A 46 -1.69 14.14 8.76
N SER A 47 -0.97 14.41 9.86
CA SER A 47 -0.20 15.65 10.01
C SER A 47 0.99 15.74 9.06
N PHE A 48 1.47 14.59 8.55
CA PHE A 48 2.49 14.51 7.51
C PHE A 48 1.91 14.63 6.08
N GLY A 49 0.61 14.85 5.96
CA GLY A 49 -0.08 15.03 4.68
C GLY A 49 -0.61 13.74 4.07
N PHE A 50 -0.49 12.60 4.72
CA PHE A 50 -1.06 11.35 4.23
C PHE A 50 -2.58 11.30 4.47
N LYS A 51 -3.33 10.91 3.45
CA LYS A 51 -4.73 10.51 3.59
C LYS A 51 -4.77 9.00 3.81
N ILE A 52 -5.57 8.55 4.78
CA ILE A 52 -5.68 7.14 5.11
C ILE A 52 -7.00 6.58 4.57
N ILE A 53 -6.93 5.39 3.98
CA ILE A 53 -8.06 4.52 3.67
C ILE A 53 -7.87 3.23 4.49
N HIS A 54 -8.81 2.96 5.38
CA HIS A 54 -8.77 1.76 6.19
C HIS A 54 -9.24 0.53 5.39
N CYS A 55 -8.79 -0.66 5.80
CA CYS A 55 -9.08 -1.89 5.07
C CYS A 55 -10.58 -2.23 5.07
N ASP A 56 -11.33 -1.91 6.14
CA ASP A 56 -12.77 -2.13 6.26
C ASP A 56 -13.60 -1.25 5.29
N GLU A 57 -13.04 -0.14 4.80
CA GLU A 57 -13.70 0.70 3.80
C GLU A 57 -13.88 -0.04 2.46
N PHE A 58 -13.06 -1.06 2.17
CA PHE A 58 -13.21 -1.89 0.97
C PHE A 58 -14.53 -2.67 0.96
N GLN A 59 -14.97 -3.14 2.12
CA GLN A 59 -16.26 -3.84 2.24
C GLN A 59 -17.46 -2.89 2.07
N THR A 60 -17.33 -1.66 2.52
CA THR A 60 -18.43 -0.69 2.53
C THR A 60 -18.55 0.09 1.23
N GLU A 61 -17.44 0.44 0.60
CA GLU A 61 -17.40 1.28 -0.59
C GLU A 61 -17.16 0.49 -1.88
N GLY A 62 -16.42 -0.62 -1.81
CA GLY A 62 -15.99 -1.40 -2.96
C GLY A 62 -14.75 -0.81 -3.66
N THR A 63 -14.09 -1.68 -4.42
CA THR A 63 -12.78 -1.38 -5.05
C THR A 63 -12.82 -0.22 -6.03
N ASP A 64 -13.93 -0.04 -6.76
CA ASP A 64 -14.05 1.03 -7.78
C ASP A 64 -14.04 2.41 -7.13
N LYS A 65 -14.81 2.60 -6.05
CA LYS A 65 -14.81 3.88 -5.32
C LYS A 65 -13.47 4.16 -4.64
N ILE A 66 -12.83 3.11 -4.10
CA ILE A 66 -11.48 3.26 -3.53
C ILE A 66 -10.51 3.73 -4.60
N ALA A 67 -10.52 3.12 -5.79
CA ALA A 67 -9.68 3.55 -6.91
C ALA A 67 -9.97 5.00 -7.34
N GLU A 68 -11.23 5.39 -7.40
CA GLU A 68 -11.63 6.78 -7.69
C GLU A 68 -11.11 7.78 -6.64
N ARG A 69 -11.18 7.43 -5.35
CA ARG A 69 -10.62 8.25 -4.26
C ARG A 69 -9.11 8.42 -4.39
N ILE A 70 -8.40 7.34 -4.74
CA ILE A 70 -6.96 7.39 -4.99
C ILE A 70 -6.67 8.31 -6.19
N LYS A 71 -7.34 8.09 -7.31
CA LYS A 71 -7.18 8.93 -8.53
C LYS A 71 -7.44 10.40 -8.25
N LYS A 72 -8.52 10.71 -7.53
CA LYS A 72 -8.85 12.08 -7.15
C LYS A 72 -7.77 12.72 -6.26
N ARG A 73 -7.15 11.95 -5.36
CA ARG A 73 -6.11 12.44 -4.45
C ARG A 73 -4.79 12.68 -5.18
N VAL A 74 -4.40 11.74 -6.03
CA VAL A 74 -3.14 11.82 -6.81
C VAL A 74 -3.24 12.87 -7.91
N GLY A 75 -4.39 12.96 -8.60
CA GLY A 75 -4.57 13.87 -9.74
C GLY A 75 -3.58 13.55 -10.86
N ASP A 76 -3.04 14.61 -11.48
CA ASP A 76 -2.07 14.51 -12.59
C ASP A 76 -0.60 14.44 -12.10
N ASN A 77 -0.37 14.32 -10.79
CA ASN A 77 0.96 14.29 -10.23
C ASN A 77 1.69 12.98 -10.57
N PRO A 78 3.03 12.98 -10.66
CA PRO A 78 3.81 11.76 -10.75
C PRO A 78 3.54 10.85 -9.55
N LEU A 79 3.19 9.59 -9.82
CA LEU A 79 2.87 8.59 -8.80
C LEU A 79 4.02 7.61 -8.62
N TYR A 80 4.53 7.50 -7.40
CA TYR A 80 5.27 6.34 -6.91
C TYR A 80 4.31 5.46 -6.11
N LEU A 81 4.20 4.19 -6.48
CA LEU A 81 3.28 3.22 -5.85
C LEU A 81 4.07 2.11 -5.18
N SER A 82 4.08 2.08 -3.86
CA SER A 82 4.66 0.99 -3.06
C SER A 82 3.55 0.05 -2.58
N ILE A 83 3.70 -1.23 -2.87
CA ILE A 83 2.77 -2.28 -2.43
C ILE A 83 3.47 -3.13 -1.39
N ASP A 84 3.07 -2.97 -0.13
CA ASP A 84 3.43 -3.89 0.92
C ASP A 84 2.54 -5.12 0.80
N ILE A 85 3.16 -6.31 0.70
CA ILE A 85 2.39 -7.54 0.45
C ILE A 85 1.50 -7.91 1.64
N ASP A 86 1.83 -7.44 2.84
CA ASP A 86 1.04 -7.70 4.03
C ASP A 86 -0.29 -6.94 4.08
N VAL A 87 -0.54 -6.02 3.15
CA VAL A 87 -1.88 -5.43 2.96
C VAL A 87 -2.91 -6.50 2.60
N LEU A 88 -2.47 -7.60 2.01
CA LEU A 88 -3.31 -8.77 1.78
C LEU A 88 -3.55 -9.54 3.07
N ASP A 89 -4.73 -10.14 3.18
CA ASP A 89 -5.03 -11.05 4.30
C ASP A 89 -4.05 -12.25 4.29
N PRO A 90 -3.61 -12.76 5.44
CA PRO A 90 -2.72 -13.92 5.55
C PRO A 90 -3.25 -15.20 4.88
N ALA A 91 -4.56 -15.28 4.61
CA ALA A 91 -5.13 -16.35 3.80
C ALA A 91 -4.64 -16.33 2.34
N PHE A 92 -4.18 -15.17 1.85
CA PHE A 92 -3.69 -14.96 0.49
C PHE A 92 -2.20 -14.66 0.42
N ALA A 93 -1.62 -14.12 1.50
CA ALA A 93 -0.20 -13.75 1.57
C ALA A 93 0.40 -14.07 2.95
N PRO A 94 0.58 -15.37 3.28
CA PRO A 94 1.14 -15.76 4.58
C PRO A 94 2.65 -15.51 4.69
N GLY A 95 3.37 -15.39 3.58
CA GLY A 95 4.83 -15.27 3.52
C GLY A 95 5.30 -13.83 3.64
N THR A 96 5.07 -13.21 4.80
CA THR A 96 5.51 -11.85 5.13
C THR A 96 5.97 -11.75 6.59
N GLY A 97 6.60 -10.65 6.97
CA GLY A 97 7.15 -10.43 8.31
C GLY A 97 6.10 -10.06 9.36
N THR A 98 5.11 -9.28 8.98
CA THR A 98 4.09 -8.71 9.89
C THR A 98 2.66 -8.97 9.39
N PRO A 99 2.26 -10.26 9.27
CA PRO A 99 0.91 -10.59 8.80
C PRO A 99 -0.16 -10.10 9.78
N GLU A 100 -1.23 -9.50 9.28
CA GLU A 100 -2.37 -9.04 10.05
C GLU A 100 -3.67 -9.51 9.38
N ILE A 101 -4.62 -10.01 10.17
CA ILE A 101 -5.92 -10.48 9.67
C ILE A 101 -6.81 -9.33 9.19
N ALA A 102 -7.92 -9.68 8.53
CA ALA A 102 -8.87 -8.74 7.94
C ALA A 102 -8.23 -7.82 6.87
N GLY A 103 -7.28 -8.37 6.12
CA GLY A 103 -6.63 -7.73 4.98
C GLY A 103 -7.46 -7.82 3.70
N MET A 104 -6.89 -7.25 2.63
CA MET A 104 -7.47 -7.34 1.29
C MET A 104 -7.37 -8.75 0.73
N THR A 105 -8.33 -9.11 -0.09
CA THR A 105 -8.19 -10.28 -0.98
C THR A 105 -7.31 -9.94 -2.18
N THR A 106 -6.71 -10.94 -2.80
CA THR A 106 -5.98 -10.76 -4.08
C THR A 106 -6.88 -10.20 -5.19
N ARG A 107 -8.19 -10.50 -5.16
CA ARG A 107 -9.16 -9.97 -6.12
C ARG A 107 -9.35 -8.46 -5.93
N GLU A 108 -9.50 -7.99 -4.72
CA GLU A 108 -9.62 -6.55 -4.41
C GLU A 108 -8.37 -5.80 -4.84
N MET A 109 -7.17 -6.33 -4.53
CA MET A 109 -5.91 -5.75 -4.96
C MET A 109 -5.84 -5.58 -6.49
N VAL A 110 -6.11 -6.64 -7.24
CA VAL A 110 -6.09 -6.60 -8.72
C VAL A 110 -7.12 -5.59 -9.26
N ASN A 111 -8.31 -5.53 -8.66
CA ASN A 111 -9.35 -4.60 -9.10
C ASN A 111 -8.94 -3.14 -8.84
N VAL A 112 -8.39 -2.84 -7.67
CA VAL A 112 -7.88 -1.50 -7.36
C VAL A 112 -6.77 -1.11 -8.35
N LEU A 113 -5.75 -1.95 -8.54
CA LEU A 113 -4.66 -1.66 -9.47
C LEU A 113 -5.18 -1.35 -10.88
N ARG A 114 -6.11 -2.16 -11.40
CA ARG A 114 -6.73 -1.91 -12.71
C ARG A 114 -7.52 -0.60 -12.74
N GLY A 115 -8.16 -0.24 -11.63
CA GLY A 115 -8.86 1.02 -11.47
C GLY A 115 -7.94 2.25 -11.51
N LEU A 116 -6.64 2.09 -11.21
CA LEU A 116 -5.64 3.18 -11.27
C LEU A 116 -5.17 3.51 -12.70
N SER A 117 -5.64 2.81 -13.72
CA SER A 117 -5.29 3.08 -15.12
C SER A 117 -5.51 4.56 -15.48
N GLY A 118 -4.50 5.14 -16.15
CA GLY A 118 -4.48 6.55 -16.56
C GLY A 118 -3.84 7.50 -15.55
N LEU A 119 -3.36 7.02 -14.38
CA LEU A 119 -2.47 7.81 -13.53
C LEU A 119 -1.06 7.86 -14.12
N ASN A 120 -0.33 8.93 -13.85
CA ASN A 120 1.07 9.11 -14.24
C ASN A 120 2.00 8.29 -13.33
N LEU A 121 2.02 6.96 -13.51
CA LEU A 121 2.86 6.05 -12.73
C LEU A 121 4.32 6.15 -13.19
N VAL A 122 5.21 6.65 -12.34
CA VAL A 122 6.63 6.85 -12.66
C VAL A 122 7.54 5.82 -11.99
N SER A 123 7.11 5.22 -10.88
CA SER A 123 7.85 4.15 -10.19
C SER A 123 6.89 3.29 -9.37
N ALA A 124 7.26 2.03 -9.18
CA ALA A 124 6.53 1.12 -8.29
C ALA A 124 7.46 0.05 -7.72
N ASP A 125 7.12 -0.47 -6.56
CA ASP A 125 7.72 -1.67 -5.97
C ASP A 125 6.68 -2.56 -5.29
N VAL A 126 7.10 -3.78 -4.97
CA VAL A 126 6.40 -4.72 -4.10
C VAL A 126 7.37 -5.15 -3.03
N VAL A 127 7.04 -4.89 -1.77
CA VAL A 127 7.92 -5.09 -0.62
C VAL A 127 7.36 -6.12 0.35
N GLU A 128 8.17 -6.49 1.34
CA GLU A 128 7.85 -7.39 2.47
C GLU A 128 7.51 -8.84 2.08
N VAL A 129 7.71 -9.26 0.83
CA VAL A 129 7.61 -10.69 0.49
C VAL A 129 8.76 -11.45 1.14
N SER A 130 8.43 -12.44 1.96
CA SER A 130 9.39 -13.29 2.64
C SER A 130 9.25 -14.76 2.24
N PRO A 131 9.95 -15.22 1.20
CA PRO A 131 9.80 -16.58 0.66
C PRO A 131 10.07 -17.69 1.69
N ALA A 132 10.92 -17.43 2.70
CA ALA A 132 11.19 -18.41 3.76
C ALA A 132 9.98 -18.72 4.64
N TYR A 133 9.01 -17.81 4.70
CA TYR A 133 7.74 -17.98 5.43
C TYR A 133 6.56 -18.28 4.51
N ASP A 134 6.79 -18.30 3.19
CA ASP A 134 5.74 -18.55 2.22
C ASP A 134 5.33 -20.03 2.20
N HIS A 135 4.05 -20.30 2.16
CA HIS A 135 3.51 -21.66 2.08
C HIS A 135 3.05 -21.93 0.66
N ALA A 136 3.62 -22.94 0.04
CA ALA A 136 3.30 -23.34 -1.35
C ALA A 136 3.43 -22.16 -2.35
N GLU A 137 4.31 -21.21 -2.11
CA GLU A 137 4.59 -20.06 -2.96
C GLU A 137 3.36 -19.16 -3.23
N VAL A 138 2.34 -19.20 -2.37
CA VAL A 138 1.10 -18.44 -2.55
C VAL A 138 1.36 -16.94 -2.52
N THR A 139 2.18 -16.46 -1.58
CA THR A 139 2.56 -15.05 -1.45
C THR A 139 3.40 -14.60 -2.64
N SER A 140 4.37 -15.42 -3.03
CA SER A 140 5.24 -15.15 -4.19
C SER A 140 4.41 -15.06 -5.49
N LEU A 141 3.40 -15.92 -5.65
CA LEU A 141 2.47 -15.86 -6.79
C LEU A 141 1.60 -14.60 -6.76
N ALA A 142 1.11 -14.21 -5.58
CA ALA A 142 0.35 -12.96 -5.42
C ALA A 142 1.22 -11.76 -5.80
N ALA A 143 2.45 -11.68 -5.29
CA ALA A 143 3.42 -10.63 -5.62
C ALA A 143 3.74 -10.59 -7.12
N ALA A 144 3.99 -11.74 -7.76
CA ALA A 144 4.24 -11.82 -9.19
C ALA A 144 3.04 -11.30 -10.02
N THR A 145 1.82 -11.60 -9.59
CA THR A 145 0.60 -11.07 -10.23
C THR A 145 0.49 -9.56 -10.07
N ILE A 146 0.79 -9.04 -8.88
CA ILE A 146 0.82 -7.59 -8.62
C ILE A 146 1.85 -6.90 -9.54
N VAL A 147 3.08 -7.43 -9.63
CA VAL A 147 4.12 -6.91 -10.53
C VAL A 147 3.64 -6.91 -11.98
N TYR A 148 2.95 -7.96 -12.42
CA TYR A 148 2.36 -8.01 -13.75
C TYR A 148 1.31 -6.90 -13.98
N GLU A 149 0.41 -6.67 -13.03
CA GLU A 149 -0.58 -5.57 -13.12
C GLU A 149 0.12 -4.19 -13.11
N LEU A 150 1.16 -4.00 -12.29
CA LEU A 150 1.96 -2.77 -12.29
C LEU A 150 2.63 -2.53 -13.66
N THR A 151 3.18 -3.57 -14.27
CA THR A 151 3.76 -3.50 -15.62
C THR A 151 2.73 -3.06 -16.65
N ASN A 152 1.49 -3.55 -16.55
CA ASN A 152 0.39 -3.12 -17.42
C ASN A 152 -0.03 -1.66 -17.17
N LEU A 153 0.07 -1.17 -15.93
CA LEU A 153 -0.18 0.24 -15.62
C LEU A 153 0.88 1.13 -16.26
N PHE A 154 2.16 0.80 -16.14
CA PHE A 154 3.25 1.52 -16.80
C PHE A 154 3.08 1.62 -18.33
N ALA A 155 2.58 0.56 -18.96
CA ALA A 155 2.35 0.58 -20.40
C ALA A 155 1.21 1.51 -20.85
N LYS A 156 0.41 2.03 -19.90
CA LYS A 156 -0.77 2.89 -20.12
C LYS A 156 -0.64 4.28 -19.51
N SER A 157 0.49 4.56 -18.85
CA SER A 157 0.82 5.86 -18.24
C SER A 157 1.23 6.87 -19.29
#